data_90d94626c17c0f04b72ee0dcc3ea8a09
#
_entry.id   90d94626c17c0f04b72ee0dcc3ea8a09
#
_cell.length_a   1.000
_cell.length_b   1.000
_cell.length_c   1.000
_cell.angle_alpha   90.00
_cell.angle_beta   90.00
_cell.angle_gamma   90.00
#
_symmetry.space_group_name_H-M   'P 1'
#
loop_
_entity.id
_entity.type
_entity.pdbx_description
1 polymer ?
#
loop_
_entity_poly.entity_id
_entity_poly.type
_entity_poly.pdbx_seq_one_letter_code
_entity_poly.pdbx_strand_id
1 'polypeptide(L)'
;MLKTTTFKKGKVTFSDTGKGRVVVLLHGFLGSHQIWEQTTAQLSKSYRVIAIDLPGHGNTDCFGYVHTMDLIAKCVKSVMDSLRLKKYVIIGHSMGGYVGLAYADLFPDNLKGLCLFHSSAYADNEVKKRDRTRSIKIVKANHKIYTTEVIKNLFATKNNKYLKTEIAFAQKIASKVSKRSIVAALEGMKDRPNRDLILGMVHYPVMMVIGELDNVLPKDQLLEQSQLIKNKHVLYLEHDGHMGFLESPRVTLKAIKKFIRACY
;
A
#
# COMPACT_ATOMS: atom_id res chain seq x y z
N MET A 1 12.59 13.91 -6.73
CA MET A 1 13.99 13.42 -6.80
C MET A 1 14.06 12.11 -6.03
N LEU A 2 14.72 11.07 -6.60
CA LEU A 2 14.98 9.81 -5.89
C LEU A 2 16.09 10.01 -4.87
N LYS A 3 15.89 9.47 -3.68
CA LYS A 3 16.85 9.47 -2.55
C LYS A 3 16.99 8.06 -2.01
N THR A 4 18.04 7.85 -1.23
CA THR A 4 18.29 6.58 -0.55
C THR A 4 18.65 6.80 0.91
N THR A 5 18.35 5.80 1.73
CA THR A 5 18.84 5.65 3.10
C THR A 5 19.22 4.20 3.36
N THR A 6 19.74 3.91 4.53
CA THR A 6 20.16 2.56 4.91
C THR A 6 19.24 1.98 5.97
N PHE A 7 18.84 0.71 5.80
CA PHE A 7 18.15 -0.09 6.79
C PHE A 7 18.82 -1.48 6.85
N LYS A 8 19.19 -1.96 8.04
CA LYS A 8 19.86 -3.28 8.21
C LYS A 8 21.01 -3.52 7.21
N LYS A 9 21.88 -2.52 7.00
CA LYS A 9 23.00 -2.53 6.04
C LYS A 9 22.60 -2.60 4.55
N GLY A 10 21.32 -2.56 4.21
CA GLY A 10 20.82 -2.53 2.83
C GLY A 10 20.25 -1.17 2.46
N LYS A 11 20.11 -0.95 1.16
CA LYS A 11 19.61 0.28 0.56
C LYS A 11 18.08 0.32 0.58
N VAL A 12 17.52 1.47 0.98
CA VAL A 12 16.11 1.80 0.85
C VAL A 12 15.95 3.03 -0.02
N THR A 13 15.15 2.93 -1.07
CA THR A 13 14.92 3.99 -2.04
C THR A 13 13.53 4.61 -1.86
N PHE A 14 13.44 5.91 -2.03
CA PHE A 14 12.18 6.65 -1.96
C PHE A 14 12.24 7.92 -2.82
N SER A 15 11.09 8.42 -3.25
CA SER A 15 10.96 9.75 -3.83
C SER A 15 10.58 10.76 -2.75
N ASP A 16 11.10 11.99 -2.86
CA ASP A 16 10.83 13.10 -1.95
C ASP A 16 10.54 14.34 -2.80
N THR A 17 9.29 14.79 -2.82
CA THR A 17 8.81 15.82 -3.74
C THR A 17 7.85 16.78 -3.04
N GLY A 18 7.94 18.08 -3.35
CA GLY A 18 7.12 19.10 -2.73
C GLY A 18 7.65 19.60 -1.38
N LYS A 19 6.84 20.40 -0.68
CA LYS A 19 7.18 21.03 0.61
C LYS A 19 5.95 21.06 1.53
N GLY A 20 6.15 21.35 2.82
CA GLY A 20 5.08 21.55 3.79
C GLY A 20 4.67 20.26 4.53
N ARG A 21 3.38 20.11 4.81
CA ARG A 21 2.82 18.95 5.54
C ARG A 21 3.13 17.64 4.81
N VAL A 22 3.49 16.60 5.56
CA VAL A 22 4.09 15.39 4.99
C VAL A 22 3.04 14.30 4.74
N VAL A 23 3.05 13.74 3.54
CA VAL A 23 2.25 12.58 3.14
C VAL A 23 3.18 11.47 2.69
N VAL A 24 3.01 10.30 3.26
CA VAL A 24 3.78 9.09 2.93
C VAL A 24 2.90 8.15 2.11
N LEU A 25 3.37 7.73 0.95
CA LEU A 25 2.69 6.80 0.06
C LEU A 25 3.39 5.45 0.09
N LEU A 26 2.65 4.40 0.46
CA LEU A 26 3.10 3.01 0.51
C LEU A 26 2.37 2.21 -0.55
N HIS A 27 3.12 1.62 -1.48
CA HIS A 27 2.56 0.82 -2.56
C HIS A 27 2.11 -0.57 -2.11
N GLY A 28 1.28 -1.23 -2.92
CA GLY A 28 0.85 -2.61 -2.72
C GLY A 28 1.90 -3.64 -3.19
N PHE A 29 1.56 -4.91 -3.00
CA PHE A 29 2.34 -6.04 -3.51
C PHE A 29 2.61 -5.90 -5.01
N LEU A 30 3.83 -6.20 -5.46
CA LEU A 30 4.34 -6.04 -6.83
C LEU A 30 4.44 -4.59 -7.33
N GLY A 31 4.16 -3.59 -6.48
CA GLY A 31 4.28 -2.18 -6.83
C GLY A 31 5.68 -1.60 -6.61
N SER A 32 5.80 -0.30 -6.76
CA SER A 32 6.94 0.56 -6.35
C SER A 32 6.44 1.98 -6.15
N HIS A 33 7.33 2.92 -5.73
CA HIS A 33 6.98 4.34 -5.68
C HIS A 33 6.39 4.87 -6.99
N GLN A 34 6.76 4.28 -8.13
CA GLN A 34 6.30 4.69 -9.46
C GLN A 34 4.79 4.55 -9.64
N ILE A 35 4.14 3.59 -8.97
CA ILE A 35 2.69 3.40 -9.08
C ILE A 35 1.91 4.63 -8.61
N TRP A 36 2.53 5.47 -7.76
CA TRP A 36 1.98 6.70 -7.22
C TRP A 36 2.36 7.96 -8.00
N GLU A 37 2.99 7.84 -9.20
CA GLU A 37 3.56 8.98 -9.92
C GLU A 37 2.55 10.08 -10.19
N GLN A 38 1.37 9.74 -10.70
CA GLN A 38 0.29 10.71 -10.96
C GLN A 38 -0.22 11.35 -9.66
N THR A 39 -0.43 10.54 -8.61
CA THR A 39 -0.87 11.02 -7.30
C THR A 39 0.17 11.94 -6.69
N THR A 40 1.46 11.56 -6.75
CA THR A 40 2.58 12.36 -6.27
C THR A 40 2.66 13.71 -6.97
N ALA A 41 2.56 13.73 -8.29
CA ALA A 41 2.59 14.96 -9.08
C ALA A 41 1.49 15.98 -8.70
N GLN A 42 0.32 15.47 -8.30
CA GLN A 42 -0.81 16.31 -7.89
C GLN A 42 -0.78 16.72 -6.41
N LEU A 43 -0.32 15.83 -5.53
CA LEU A 43 -0.21 16.12 -4.09
C LEU A 43 0.99 17.03 -3.79
N SER A 44 2.10 16.88 -4.50
CA SER A 44 3.33 17.66 -4.27
C SER A 44 3.19 19.15 -4.56
N LYS A 45 2.13 19.56 -5.23
CA LYS A 45 1.77 20.99 -5.39
C LYS A 45 1.43 21.67 -4.06
N SER A 46 1.00 20.92 -3.03
CA SER A 46 0.55 21.46 -1.74
C SER A 46 1.15 20.76 -0.51
N TYR A 47 1.79 19.61 -0.71
CA TYR A 47 2.32 18.76 0.36
C TYR A 47 3.73 18.29 0.03
N ARG A 48 4.51 17.93 1.06
CA ARG A 48 5.72 17.14 0.86
C ARG A 48 5.34 15.66 0.79
N VAL A 49 5.56 15.03 -0.36
CA VAL A 49 5.17 13.64 -0.63
C VAL A 49 6.40 12.75 -0.63
N ILE A 50 6.37 11.73 0.22
CA ILE A 50 7.41 10.70 0.32
C ILE A 50 6.80 9.38 -0.17
N ALA A 51 7.17 8.91 -1.35
CA ALA A 51 6.73 7.59 -1.84
C ALA A 51 7.90 6.61 -1.75
N ILE A 52 7.70 5.53 -0.99
CA ILE A 52 8.77 4.61 -0.58
C ILE A 52 8.69 3.32 -1.38
N ASP A 53 9.82 2.85 -1.91
CA ASP A 53 9.96 1.48 -2.39
C ASP A 53 10.08 0.55 -1.17
N LEU A 54 9.07 -0.27 -0.94
CA LEU A 54 9.06 -1.21 0.17
C LEU A 54 10.09 -2.33 -0.02
N PRO A 55 10.58 -2.99 1.04
CA PRO A 55 11.55 -4.06 0.97
C PRO A 55 11.34 -5.06 -0.17
N GLY A 56 12.36 -5.22 -1.00
CA GLY A 56 12.33 -6.11 -2.17
C GLY A 56 11.58 -5.59 -3.39
N HIS A 57 11.09 -4.36 -3.37
CA HIS A 57 10.37 -3.74 -4.47
C HIS A 57 11.08 -2.48 -4.99
N GLY A 58 10.83 -2.14 -6.26
CA GLY A 58 11.49 -1.00 -6.90
C GLY A 58 13.01 -1.11 -6.83
N ASN A 59 13.65 -0.10 -6.23
CA ASN A 59 15.11 -0.04 -6.05
C ASN A 59 15.55 -0.29 -4.60
N THR A 60 14.66 -0.80 -3.74
CA THR A 60 14.95 -1.17 -2.35
C THR A 60 15.38 -2.63 -2.25
N ASP A 61 16.41 -2.89 -1.45
CA ASP A 61 16.97 -4.22 -1.25
C ASP A 61 15.95 -5.18 -0.59
N CYS A 62 16.19 -6.48 -0.78
CA CYS A 62 15.44 -7.55 -0.15
C CYS A 62 16.12 -7.95 1.17
N PHE A 63 15.41 -7.80 2.30
CA PHE A 63 15.94 -7.94 3.65
C PHE A 63 15.71 -9.31 4.28
N GLY A 64 15.69 -10.37 3.52
CA GLY A 64 15.55 -11.73 4.03
C GLY A 64 14.54 -12.58 3.27
N TYR A 65 14.14 -13.67 3.89
CA TYR A 65 13.21 -14.66 3.29
C TYR A 65 11.75 -14.40 3.61
N VAL A 66 11.48 -13.60 4.66
CA VAL A 66 10.14 -13.19 5.09
C VAL A 66 10.14 -11.70 5.36
N HIS A 67 9.31 -10.96 4.65
CA HIS A 67 9.10 -9.53 4.89
C HIS A 67 7.83 -9.35 5.71
N THR A 68 7.93 -9.53 7.04
CA THR A 68 6.79 -9.25 7.94
C THR A 68 6.37 -7.79 7.83
N MET A 69 5.09 -7.51 8.07
CA MET A 69 4.58 -6.13 8.03
C MET A 69 5.32 -5.23 9.03
N ASP A 70 5.74 -5.78 10.17
CA ASP A 70 6.52 -5.07 11.19
C ASP A 70 7.95 -4.73 10.72
N LEU A 71 8.59 -5.66 10.02
CA LEU A 71 9.90 -5.40 9.40
C LEU A 71 9.78 -4.26 8.39
N ILE A 72 8.74 -4.30 7.55
CA ILE A 72 8.51 -3.26 6.54
C ILE A 72 8.17 -1.92 7.22
N ALA A 73 7.35 -1.91 8.28
CA ALA A 73 7.03 -0.70 9.05
C ALA A 73 8.29 -0.08 9.68
N LYS A 74 9.21 -0.88 10.22
CA LYS A 74 10.51 -0.42 10.73
C LYS A 74 11.40 0.15 9.61
N CYS A 75 11.34 -0.44 8.42
CA CYS A 75 12.02 0.11 7.24
C CYS A 75 11.44 1.48 6.84
N VAL A 76 10.11 1.62 6.82
CA VAL A 76 9.45 2.93 6.60
C VAL A 76 9.89 3.93 7.67
N LYS A 77 9.93 3.53 8.95
CA LYS A 77 10.40 4.39 10.05
C LYS A 77 11.82 4.89 9.82
N SER A 78 12.74 4.03 9.35
CA SER A 78 14.12 4.44 9.07
C SER A 78 14.22 5.53 8.00
N VAL A 79 13.33 5.50 6.99
CA VAL A 79 13.25 6.59 5.99
C VAL A 79 12.80 7.89 6.65
N MET A 80 11.74 7.84 7.47
CA MET A 80 11.20 9.03 8.14
C MET A 80 12.22 9.64 9.11
N ASP A 81 12.98 8.79 9.84
CA ASP A 81 14.04 9.22 10.74
C ASP A 81 15.22 9.87 9.99
N SER A 82 15.63 9.31 8.86
CA SER A 82 16.68 9.88 8.01
C SER A 82 16.33 11.28 7.49
N LEU A 83 15.03 11.55 7.33
CA LEU A 83 14.50 12.85 6.94
C LEU A 83 14.15 13.76 8.12
N ARG A 84 14.34 13.28 9.38
CA ARG A 84 13.97 13.95 10.64
C ARG A 84 12.49 14.36 10.70
N LEU A 85 11.62 13.54 10.14
CA LEU A 85 10.18 13.77 10.09
C LEU A 85 9.49 13.08 11.27
N LYS A 86 8.68 13.85 12.03
CA LYS A 86 8.03 13.37 13.27
C LYS A 86 6.53 13.13 13.13
N LYS A 87 5.83 13.86 12.25
CA LYS A 87 4.37 13.80 12.11
C LYS A 87 3.98 13.80 10.63
N TYR A 88 3.19 12.83 10.21
CA TYR A 88 2.77 12.65 8.82
C TYR A 88 1.49 11.84 8.69
N VAL A 89 0.88 11.91 7.51
CA VAL A 89 -0.22 11.04 7.09
C VAL A 89 0.36 9.89 6.27
N ILE A 90 -0.06 8.66 6.54
CA ILE A 90 0.27 7.49 5.70
C ILE A 90 -0.94 7.12 4.84
N ILE A 91 -0.70 6.94 3.56
CA ILE A 91 -1.66 6.37 2.60
C ILE A 91 -1.05 5.06 2.10
N GLY A 92 -1.63 3.93 2.50
CA GLY A 92 -1.14 2.60 2.15
C GLY A 92 -2.13 1.85 1.25
N HIS A 93 -1.67 1.47 0.05
CA HIS A 93 -2.45 0.65 -0.86
C HIS A 93 -2.22 -0.84 -0.57
N SER A 94 -3.28 -1.62 -0.39
CA SER A 94 -3.21 -3.08 -0.25
C SER A 94 -2.18 -3.51 0.81
N MET A 95 -1.11 -4.22 0.44
CA MET A 95 0.02 -4.54 1.32
C MET A 95 0.58 -3.29 2.03
N GLY A 96 0.64 -2.14 1.37
CA GLY A 96 1.05 -0.88 1.98
C GLY A 96 0.13 -0.42 3.11
N GLY A 97 -1.16 -0.78 3.07
CA GLY A 97 -2.09 -0.55 4.18
C GLY A 97 -1.86 -1.50 5.35
N TYR A 98 -1.51 -2.78 5.09
CA TYR A 98 -1.06 -3.70 6.15
C TYR A 98 0.19 -3.16 6.88
N VAL A 99 1.12 -2.60 6.10
CA VAL A 99 2.30 -1.91 6.64
C VAL A 99 1.91 -0.67 7.43
N GLY A 100 0.95 0.12 6.93
CA GLY A 100 0.42 1.30 7.63
C GLY A 100 -0.19 0.95 8.98
N LEU A 101 -0.92 -0.17 9.09
CA LEU A 101 -1.45 -0.68 10.36
C LEU A 101 -0.35 -1.17 11.31
N ALA A 102 0.65 -1.90 10.79
CA ALA A 102 1.82 -2.27 11.58
C ALA A 102 2.61 -1.04 12.06
N TYR A 103 2.65 0.00 11.24
CA TYR A 103 3.25 1.27 11.60
C TYR A 103 2.46 2.00 12.70
N ALA A 104 1.13 2.00 12.61
CA ALA A 104 0.24 2.57 13.62
C ALA A 104 0.36 1.87 14.96
N ASP A 105 0.56 0.57 14.95
CA ASP A 105 0.79 -0.26 16.13
C ASP A 105 2.15 0.04 16.81
N LEU A 106 3.22 0.09 16.01
CA LEU A 106 4.59 0.26 16.51
C LEU A 106 4.96 1.73 16.82
N PHE A 107 4.39 2.69 16.11
CA PHE A 107 4.77 4.10 16.14
C PHE A 107 3.56 5.04 16.09
N PRO A 108 2.57 4.89 16.99
CA PRO A 108 1.29 5.60 16.93
C PRO A 108 1.47 7.12 16.97
N ASP A 109 2.43 7.60 17.76
CA ASP A 109 2.70 9.04 17.93
C ASP A 109 3.20 9.75 16.67
N ASN A 110 3.65 9.01 15.66
CA ASN A 110 4.12 9.63 14.42
C ASN A 110 2.99 9.95 13.44
N LEU A 111 1.80 9.39 13.63
CA LEU A 111 0.72 9.54 12.68
C LEU A 111 -0.20 10.72 12.97
N LYS A 112 -0.59 11.43 11.92
CA LYS A 112 -1.67 12.41 11.87
C LYS A 112 -2.92 11.86 11.18
N GLY A 113 -2.78 10.75 10.47
CA GLY A 113 -3.86 10.05 9.80
C GLY A 113 -3.35 8.81 9.07
N LEU A 114 -4.24 7.85 8.87
CA LEU A 114 -3.97 6.60 8.16
C LEU A 114 -5.04 6.35 7.11
N CYS A 115 -4.64 6.15 5.86
CA CYS A 115 -5.55 5.72 4.80
C CYS A 115 -5.25 4.27 4.41
N LEU A 116 -6.25 3.41 4.57
CA LEU A 116 -6.29 2.04 4.08
C LEU A 116 -6.92 2.05 2.68
N PHE A 117 -6.08 2.15 1.66
CA PHE A 117 -6.51 2.21 0.28
C PHE A 117 -6.61 0.79 -0.28
N HIS A 118 -7.82 0.26 -0.47
CA HIS A 118 -8.08 -1.15 -0.80
C HIS A 118 -7.25 -2.09 0.09
N SER A 119 -7.41 -1.95 1.42
CA SER A 119 -6.65 -2.70 2.40
C SER A 119 -7.53 -3.10 3.59
N SER A 120 -7.07 -4.07 4.37
CA SER A 120 -7.81 -4.69 5.46
C SER A 120 -6.97 -4.73 6.73
N ALA A 121 -7.61 -4.58 7.89
CA ALA A 121 -6.98 -4.78 9.19
C ALA A 121 -6.96 -6.25 9.63
N TYR A 122 -7.74 -7.11 8.99
CA TYR A 122 -7.82 -8.53 9.35
C TYR A 122 -6.61 -9.33 8.85
N ALA A 123 -6.22 -10.32 9.64
CA ALA A 123 -5.30 -11.36 9.23
C ALA A 123 -5.84 -12.15 8.03
N ASP A 124 -4.97 -12.84 7.30
CA ASP A 124 -5.42 -13.83 6.33
C ASP A 124 -6.09 -15.01 7.04
N ASN A 125 -7.29 -15.37 6.57
CA ASN A 125 -7.93 -16.61 6.97
C ASN A 125 -7.24 -17.83 6.33
N GLU A 126 -7.60 -19.05 6.75
CA GLU A 126 -6.95 -20.26 6.27
C GLU A 126 -7.05 -20.47 4.75
N VAL A 127 -8.10 -20.01 4.11
CA VAL A 127 -8.24 -20.05 2.65
C VAL A 127 -7.19 -19.14 2.00
N LYS A 128 -7.11 -17.88 2.43
CA LYS A 128 -6.12 -16.93 1.91
C LYS A 128 -4.68 -17.37 2.18
N LYS A 129 -4.39 -17.97 3.34
CA LYS A 129 -3.07 -18.54 3.64
C LYS A 129 -2.70 -19.66 2.67
N ARG A 130 -3.65 -20.56 2.36
CA ARG A 130 -3.46 -21.60 1.34
C ARG A 130 -3.23 -21.01 -0.05
N ASP A 131 -3.98 -19.97 -0.43
CA ASP A 131 -3.80 -19.31 -1.72
C ASP A 131 -2.43 -18.63 -1.83
N ARG A 132 -1.93 -18.01 -0.75
CA ARG A 132 -0.56 -17.48 -0.74
C ARG A 132 0.49 -18.57 -0.88
N THR A 133 0.31 -19.71 -0.19
CA THR A 133 1.21 -20.86 -0.31
C THR A 133 1.20 -21.43 -1.74
N ARG A 134 0.02 -21.49 -2.38
CA ARG A 134 -0.12 -21.87 -3.79
C ARG A 134 0.58 -20.85 -4.70
N SER A 135 0.38 -19.56 -4.46
CA SER A 135 1.04 -18.48 -5.19
C SER A 135 2.57 -18.59 -5.12
N ILE A 136 3.13 -18.90 -3.95
CA ILE A 136 4.57 -19.10 -3.76
C ILE A 136 5.08 -20.26 -4.65
N LYS A 137 4.33 -21.36 -4.76
CA LYS A 137 4.69 -22.49 -5.65
C LYS A 137 4.71 -22.04 -7.11
N ILE A 138 3.69 -21.29 -7.56
CA ILE A 138 3.60 -20.76 -8.93
C ILE A 138 4.76 -19.78 -9.21
N VAL A 139 5.05 -18.88 -8.29
CA VAL A 139 6.17 -17.92 -8.40
C VAL A 139 7.51 -18.64 -8.53
N LYS A 140 7.73 -19.70 -7.76
CA LYS A 140 8.95 -20.53 -7.86
C LYS A 140 9.09 -21.17 -9.24
N ALA A 141 8.00 -21.59 -9.86
CA ALA A 141 7.97 -22.16 -11.21
C ALA A 141 8.11 -21.10 -12.30
N ASN A 142 7.24 -20.08 -12.31
CA ASN A 142 7.26 -19.01 -13.32
C ASN A 142 6.73 -17.68 -12.77
N HIS A 143 7.64 -16.85 -12.23
CA HIS A 143 7.27 -15.57 -11.63
C HIS A 143 6.82 -14.52 -12.66
N LYS A 144 7.25 -14.60 -13.91
CA LYS A 144 6.86 -13.62 -14.95
C LYS A 144 5.39 -13.77 -15.34
N ILE A 145 4.93 -15.00 -15.61
CA ILE A 145 3.53 -15.26 -15.87
C ILE A 145 2.67 -14.88 -14.67
N TYR A 146 3.10 -15.26 -13.45
CA TYR A 146 2.42 -14.92 -12.22
C TYR A 146 2.20 -13.41 -12.07
N THR A 147 3.25 -12.59 -12.25
CA THR A 147 3.15 -11.13 -12.10
C THR A 147 2.19 -10.51 -13.12
N THR A 148 2.22 -10.98 -14.37
CA THR A 148 1.36 -10.47 -15.43
C THR A 148 -0.12 -10.71 -15.12
N GLU A 149 -0.48 -11.95 -14.74
CA GLU A 149 -1.85 -12.34 -14.44
C GLU A 149 -2.38 -11.68 -13.16
N VAL A 150 -1.57 -11.67 -12.09
CA VAL A 150 -1.98 -11.03 -10.82
C VAL A 150 -2.29 -9.56 -11.03
N ILE A 151 -1.45 -8.80 -11.73
CA ILE A 151 -1.69 -7.38 -11.96
C ILE A 151 -2.97 -7.13 -12.74
N LYS A 152 -3.22 -7.90 -13.80
CA LYS A 152 -4.46 -7.76 -14.59
C LYS A 152 -5.70 -7.98 -13.73
N ASN A 153 -5.66 -8.95 -12.82
CA ASN A 153 -6.77 -9.31 -11.94
C ASN A 153 -7.02 -8.29 -10.81
N LEU A 154 -6.12 -7.31 -10.59
CA LEU A 154 -6.36 -6.22 -9.64
C LEU A 154 -7.35 -5.18 -10.16
N PHE A 155 -7.50 -5.04 -11.47
CA PHE A 155 -8.46 -4.12 -12.07
C PHE A 155 -9.85 -4.75 -12.17
N ALA A 156 -10.89 -3.93 -12.10
CA ALA A 156 -12.24 -4.41 -12.36
C ALA A 156 -12.33 -4.99 -13.78
N THR A 157 -12.78 -6.25 -13.92
CA THR A 157 -12.78 -6.97 -15.20
C THR A 157 -13.45 -6.20 -16.33
N LYS A 158 -14.56 -5.51 -16.03
CA LYS A 158 -15.29 -4.66 -16.99
C LYS A 158 -14.48 -3.46 -17.49
N ASN A 159 -13.49 -3.00 -16.71
CA ASN A 159 -12.65 -1.83 -17.03
C ASN A 159 -11.43 -2.20 -17.86
N ASN A 160 -11.03 -3.47 -17.92
CA ASN A 160 -9.78 -3.92 -18.56
C ASN A 160 -9.64 -3.48 -20.02
N LYS A 161 -10.75 -3.38 -20.76
CA LYS A 161 -10.73 -2.93 -22.16
C LYS A 161 -10.39 -1.45 -22.32
N TYR A 162 -10.67 -0.63 -21.29
CA TYR A 162 -10.43 0.82 -21.30
C TYR A 162 -9.11 1.22 -20.60
N LEU A 163 -8.59 0.38 -19.70
CA LEU A 163 -7.42 0.67 -18.85
C LEU A 163 -6.17 -0.10 -19.28
N LYS A 164 -6.04 -0.38 -20.59
CA LYS A 164 -4.90 -1.14 -21.13
C LYS A 164 -3.56 -0.49 -20.82
N THR A 165 -3.49 0.84 -20.86
CA THR A 165 -2.27 1.63 -20.57
C THR A 165 -1.89 1.52 -19.09
N GLU A 166 -2.86 1.65 -18.19
CA GLU A 166 -2.68 1.57 -16.74
C GLU A 166 -2.28 0.14 -16.32
N ILE A 167 -2.91 -0.87 -16.91
CA ILE A 167 -2.56 -2.27 -16.69
C ILE A 167 -1.13 -2.54 -17.17
N ALA A 168 -0.76 -2.13 -18.39
CA ALA A 168 0.59 -2.31 -18.91
C ALA A 168 1.64 -1.58 -18.07
N PHE A 169 1.32 -0.38 -17.58
CA PHE A 169 2.18 0.37 -16.67
C PHE A 169 2.43 -0.39 -15.35
N ALA A 170 1.36 -0.89 -14.72
CA ALA A 170 1.46 -1.67 -13.50
C ALA A 170 2.21 -3.00 -13.72
N GLN A 171 1.97 -3.69 -14.84
CA GLN A 171 2.70 -4.91 -15.23
C GLN A 171 4.20 -4.65 -15.43
N LYS A 172 4.56 -3.53 -16.07
CA LYS A 172 5.96 -3.11 -16.26
C LYS A 172 6.69 -2.89 -14.92
N ILE A 173 5.99 -2.36 -13.91
CA ILE A 173 6.55 -2.22 -12.55
C ILE A 173 6.72 -3.60 -11.93
N ALA A 174 5.67 -4.42 -11.95
CA ALA A 174 5.63 -5.74 -11.33
C ALA A 174 6.69 -6.71 -11.90
N SER A 175 6.96 -6.64 -13.22
CA SER A 175 7.94 -7.50 -13.89
C SER A 175 9.39 -7.31 -13.40
N LYS A 176 9.68 -6.21 -12.72
CA LYS A 176 11.01 -5.91 -12.15
C LYS A 176 11.22 -6.54 -10.77
N VAL A 177 10.15 -7.01 -10.11
CA VAL A 177 10.25 -7.59 -8.77
C VAL A 177 10.83 -8.99 -8.86
N SER A 178 11.91 -9.25 -8.12
CA SER A 178 12.59 -10.54 -8.17
C SER A 178 11.75 -11.66 -7.55
N LYS A 179 11.95 -12.89 -8.01
CA LYS A 179 11.32 -14.10 -7.46
C LYS A 179 11.48 -14.18 -5.94
N ARG A 180 12.69 -13.91 -5.42
CA ARG A 180 12.99 -13.90 -3.97
C ARG A 180 12.13 -12.88 -3.24
N SER A 181 12.02 -11.68 -3.76
CA SER A 181 11.24 -10.59 -3.15
C SER A 181 9.74 -10.88 -3.14
N ILE A 182 9.22 -11.45 -4.22
CA ILE A 182 7.81 -11.86 -4.32
C ILE A 182 7.50 -12.90 -3.23
N VAL A 183 8.34 -13.93 -3.08
CA VAL A 183 8.17 -14.97 -2.06
C VAL A 183 8.23 -14.36 -0.66
N ALA A 184 9.23 -13.52 -0.38
CA ALA A 184 9.39 -12.89 0.93
C ALA A 184 8.17 -12.02 1.33
N ALA A 185 7.59 -11.29 0.37
CA ALA A 185 6.39 -10.49 0.61
C ALA A 185 5.14 -11.37 0.83
N LEU A 186 4.97 -12.44 0.05
CA LEU A 186 3.85 -13.38 0.22
C LEU A 186 3.89 -14.07 1.59
N GLU A 187 5.06 -14.52 2.04
CA GLU A 187 5.24 -15.10 3.37
C GLU A 187 4.89 -14.08 4.47
N GLY A 188 5.39 -12.85 4.36
CA GLY A 188 5.10 -11.81 5.35
C GLY A 188 3.63 -11.39 5.40
N MET A 189 2.94 -11.39 4.26
CA MET A 189 1.50 -11.12 4.23
C MET A 189 0.69 -12.28 4.81
N LYS A 190 1.10 -13.53 4.55
CA LYS A 190 0.46 -14.73 5.07
C LYS A 190 0.48 -14.76 6.61
N ASP A 191 1.58 -14.36 7.21
CA ASP A 191 1.81 -14.47 8.65
C ASP A 191 1.43 -13.19 9.42
N ARG A 192 0.82 -12.17 8.74
CA ARG A 192 0.45 -10.95 9.42
C ARG A 192 -0.62 -11.19 10.50
N PRO A 193 -0.47 -10.56 11.68
CA PRO A 193 -1.48 -10.64 12.72
C PRO A 193 -2.73 -9.81 12.37
N ASN A 194 -3.82 -10.08 13.07
CA ASN A 194 -5.01 -9.22 13.08
C ASN A 194 -4.68 -7.88 13.75
N ARG A 195 -5.15 -6.76 13.17
CA ARG A 195 -4.94 -5.40 13.68
C ARG A 195 -6.21 -4.54 13.66
N ASP A 196 -7.36 -5.17 13.68
CA ASP A 196 -8.66 -4.48 13.69
C ASP A 196 -8.84 -3.59 14.92
N LEU A 197 -8.29 -3.98 16.08
CA LEU A 197 -8.30 -3.18 17.30
C LEU A 197 -7.67 -1.80 17.10
N ILE A 198 -6.65 -1.70 16.25
CA ILE A 198 -5.98 -0.42 15.95
C ILE A 198 -6.98 0.59 15.38
N LEU A 199 -7.95 0.15 14.56
CA LEU A 199 -8.94 1.03 13.96
C LEU A 199 -9.82 1.75 15.02
N GLY A 200 -10.12 1.06 16.13
CA GLY A 200 -10.91 1.62 17.23
C GLY A 200 -10.10 2.42 18.27
N MET A 201 -8.79 2.18 18.34
CA MET A 201 -7.91 2.77 19.37
C MET A 201 -7.29 4.11 18.96
N VAL A 202 -7.06 4.31 17.65
CA VAL A 202 -6.39 5.52 17.18
C VAL A 202 -7.29 6.76 17.28
N HIS A 203 -6.69 7.90 17.62
CA HIS A 203 -7.43 9.16 17.81
C HIS A 203 -7.40 10.08 16.58
N TYR A 204 -6.51 9.81 15.64
CA TYR A 204 -6.43 10.55 14.37
C TYR A 204 -7.42 10.00 13.34
N PRO A 205 -7.73 10.78 12.29
CA PRO A 205 -8.63 10.34 11.23
C PRO A 205 -8.10 9.08 10.52
N VAL A 206 -8.99 8.13 10.25
CA VAL A 206 -8.72 6.96 9.41
C VAL A 206 -9.64 6.97 8.20
N MET A 207 -9.05 6.78 7.02
CA MET A 207 -9.79 6.66 5.77
C MET A 207 -9.73 5.23 5.24
N MET A 208 -10.86 4.71 4.79
CA MET A 208 -10.93 3.48 3.99
C MET A 208 -11.41 3.80 2.58
N VAL A 209 -10.71 3.26 1.58
CA VAL A 209 -11.13 3.27 0.17
C VAL A 209 -11.51 1.87 -0.21
N ILE A 210 -12.75 1.69 -0.68
CA ILE A 210 -13.40 0.40 -0.92
C ILE A 210 -13.90 0.36 -2.35
N GLY A 211 -13.48 -0.64 -3.12
CA GLY A 211 -13.98 -0.90 -4.48
C GLY A 211 -15.09 -1.95 -4.48
N GLU A 212 -16.20 -1.66 -5.15
CA GLU A 212 -17.31 -2.61 -5.33
C GLU A 212 -16.87 -3.89 -6.05
N LEU A 213 -15.98 -3.73 -7.03
CA LEU A 213 -15.52 -4.78 -7.92
C LEU A 213 -14.12 -5.29 -7.59
N ASP A 214 -13.72 -5.10 -6.33
CA ASP A 214 -12.42 -5.56 -5.84
C ASP A 214 -12.40 -7.11 -5.74
N ASN A 215 -11.60 -7.74 -6.62
CA ASN A 215 -11.46 -9.20 -6.68
C ASN A 215 -10.54 -9.76 -5.57
N VAL A 216 -9.88 -8.89 -4.79
CA VAL A 216 -8.90 -9.27 -3.75
C VAL A 216 -9.51 -9.22 -2.36
N LEU A 217 -10.26 -8.15 -2.08
CA LEU A 217 -10.84 -7.87 -0.77
C LEU A 217 -12.37 -7.71 -0.87
N PRO A 218 -13.15 -8.59 -0.22
CA PRO A 218 -14.60 -8.48 -0.21
C PRO A 218 -15.06 -7.15 0.39
N LYS A 219 -15.89 -6.42 -0.34
CA LYS A 219 -16.41 -5.10 0.08
C LYS A 219 -17.10 -5.14 1.44
N ASP A 220 -17.93 -6.17 1.67
CA ASP A 220 -18.72 -6.28 2.90
C ASP A 220 -17.80 -6.38 4.12
N GLN A 221 -16.72 -7.12 4.02
CA GLN A 221 -15.69 -7.20 5.05
C GLN A 221 -15.02 -5.84 5.32
N LEU A 222 -14.78 -5.03 4.29
CA LEU A 222 -14.19 -3.70 4.45
C LEU A 222 -15.20 -2.69 5.01
N LEU A 223 -16.47 -2.79 4.63
CA LEU A 223 -17.55 -1.97 5.20
C LEU A 223 -17.73 -2.28 6.68
N GLU A 224 -17.72 -3.55 7.08
CA GLU A 224 -17.75 -3.97 8.48
C GLU A 224 -16.59 -3.36 9.26
N GLN A 225 -15.37 -3.51 8.79
CA GLN A 225 -14.18 -2.92 9.43
C GLN A 225 -14.27 -1.40 9.56
N SER A 226 -14.90 -0.73 8.59
CA SER A 226 -15.07 0.73 8.64
C SER A 226 -15.90 1.19 9.83
N GLN A 227 -16.77 0.33 10.39
CA GLN A 227 -17.57 0.66 11.56
C GLN A 227 -16.75 0.69 12.86
N LEU A 228 -15.57 0.06 12.88
CA LEU A 228 -14.67 0.10 14.02
C LEU A 228 -13.97 1.46 14.18
N ILE A 229 -13.98 2.31 13.14
CA ILE A 229 -13.25 3.58 13.10
C ILE A 229 -14.08 4.68 13.73
N LYS A 230 -13.56 5.32 14.78
CA LYS A 230 -14.24 6.46 15.47
C LYS A 230 -14.27 7.72 14.61
N ASN A 231 -13.12 8.15 14.10
CA ASN A 231 -13.00 9.31 13.20
C ASN A 231 -12.82 8.82 11.77
N LYS A 232 -13.94 8.36 11.19
CA LYS A 232 -13.92 7.66 9.91
C LYS A 232 -14.16 8.56 8.70
N HIS A 233 -13.42 8.24 7.63
CA HIS A 233 -13.67 8.69 6.28
C HIS A 233 -13.81 7.45 5.39
N VAL A 234 -14.86 7.34 4.61
CA VAL A 234 -15.05 6.23 3.67
C VAL A 234 -15.22 6.79 2.28
N LEU A 235 -14.46 6.25 1.32
CA LEU A 235 -14.69 6.42 -0.10
C LEU A 235 -15.11 5.08 -0.69
N TYR A 236 -16.33 5.01 -1.18
CA TYR A 236 -16.85 3.86 -1.89
C TYR A 236 -16.80 4.11 -3.41
N LEU A 237 -16.24 3.16 -4.16
CA LEU A 237 -16.01 3.24 -5.59
C LEU A 237 -16.83 2.14 -6.29
N GLU A 238 -18.02 2.49 -6.79
CA GLU A 238 -19.00 1.53 -7.35
C GLU A 238 -18.52 0.82 -8.62
N HIS A 239 -17.51 1.38 -9.28
CA HIS A 239 -17.09 0.90 -10.59
C HIS A 239 -15.65 0.39 -10.64
N ASP A 240 -14.93 0.44 -9.52
CA ASP A 240 -13.50 0.15 -9.46
C ASP A 240 -13.22 -1.20 -8.79
N GLY A 241 -12.11 -1.79 -9.19
CA GLY A 241 -11.51 -2.95 -8.57
C GLY A 241 -10.55 -2.57 -7.44
N HIS A 242 -9.38 -3.21 -7.44
CA HIS A 242 -8.34 -3.03 -6.41
C HIS A 242 -7.37 -1.88 -6.70
N MET A 243 -7.46 -1.24 -7.86
CA MET A 243 -6.53 -0.21 -8.33
C MET A 243 -7.20 1.17 -8.50
N GLY A 244 -8.13 1.52 -7.60
CA GLY A 244 -8.97 2.71 -7.70
C GLY A 244 -8.23 4.03 -7.96
N PHE A 245 -6.98 4.19 -7.52
CA PHE A 245 -6.16 5.37 -7.83
C PHE A 245 -5.69 5.42 -9.32
N LEU A 246 -5.75 4.29 -10.05
CA LEU A 246 -5.55 4.21 -11.50
C LEU A 246 -6.87 4.13 -12.25
N GLU A 247 -7.90 3.48 -11.69
CA GLU A 247 -9.21 3.31 -12.31
C GLU A 247 -10.03 4.62 -12.26
N SER A 248 -10.02 5.31 -11.10
CA SER A 248 -10.75 6.57 -10.86
C SER A 248 -9.85 7.66 -10.26
N PRO A 249 -8.76 8.10 -10.95
CA PRO A 249 -7.72 8.96 -10.36
C PRO A 249 -8.24 10.32 -9.89
N ARG A 250 -9.23 10.91 -10.56
CA ARG A 250 -9.80 12.21 -10.17
C ARG A 250 -10.61 12.12 -8.89
N VAL A 251 -11.43 11.08 -8.74
CA VAL A 251 -12.30 10.84 -7.58
C VAL A 251 -11.43 10.55 -6.35
N THR A 252 -10.51 9.61 -6.48
CA THR A 252 -9.61 9.22 -5.39
C THR A 252 -8.71 10.36 -4.95
N LEU A 253 -8.14 11.14 -5.87
CA LEU A 253 -7.32 12.29 -5.54
C LEU A 253 -8.11 13.37 -4.77
N LYS A 254 -9.36 13.66 -5.17
CA LYS A 254 -10.24 14.61 -4.47
C LYS A 254 -10.48 14.16 -3.02
N ALA A 255 -10.80 12.88 -2.84
CA ALA A 255 -11.05 12.29 -1.51
C ALA A 255 -9.78 12.29 -0.64
N ILE A 256 -8.63 11.89 -1.19
CA ILE A 256 -7.33 11.94 -0.53
C ILE A 256 -7.00 13.36 -0.05
N LYS A 257 -7.17 14.37 -0.90
CA LYS A 257 -6.93 15.78 -0.52
C LYS A 257 -7.86 16.25 0.60
N LYS A 258 -9.13 15.83 0.58
CA LYS A 258 -10.10 16.13 1.66
C LYS A 258 -9.65 15.45 2.96
N PHE A 259 -9.27 14.19 2.91
CA PHE A 259 -8.78 13.43 4.05
C PHE A 259 -7.51 14.05 4.66
N ILE A 260 -6.49 14.36 3.84
CA ILE A 260 -5.25 14.98 4.34
C ILE A 260 -5.56 16.30 5.06
N ARG A 261 -6.48 17.12 4.54
CA ARG A 261 -6.89 18.37 5.22
C ARG A 261 -7.53 18.12 6.58
N ALA A 262 -8.29 17.06 6.74
CA ALA A 262 -8.89 16.68 8.03
C ALA A 262 -7.85 16.18 9.05
N CYS A 263 -6.67 15.72 8.60
CA CYS A 263 -5.58 15.24 9.46
C CYS A 263 -4.71 16.40 10.04
N TYR A 264 -4.80 17.59 9.46
CA TYR A 264 -3.94 18.74 9.79
C TYR A 264 -4.71 19.99 10.15
#